data_fa51831c183fb7e6e7f271839b3e1bda
#
_entry.id   fa51831c183fb7e6e7f271839b3e1bda
#
_cell.length_a   1.000
_cell.length_b   1.000
_cell.length_c   1.000
_cell.angle_alpha   90.00
_cell.angle_beta   90.00
_cell.angle_gamma   90.00
#
_symmetry.space_group_name_H-M   'P 1'
#
loop_
_entity.id
_entity.type
_entity.pdbx_description
1 polymer ?
#
loop_
_entity_poly.entity_id
_entity_poly.type
_entity_poly.pdbx_seq_one_letter_code
_entity_poly.pdbx_strand_id
1 'polypeptide(L)'
;MLVGGNSQARDLANTLLEGDYLANRNFAYSEKLGACDTTDLASLPEAALFRSADLILITIHVPGPDCTGAKLEQLRRLTKADIIFVGPKNFGWNMNPLGRVAMADRGKTLVDALPFITQRNDLMARKLPRGTYLDLMRLLGPDGRRLPAFDAGGNPLSQDREHFTKYGAVFASKPVADEIERLRR
;
A
#
# COMPACT_ATOMS: atom_id res chain seq x y z
N MET A 1 -11.52 -6.71 9.40
CA MET A 1 -10.72 -6.11 8.31
C MET A 1 -10.03 -7.19 7.49
N LEU A 2 -9.89 -7.01 6.17
CA LEU A 2 -9.20 -7.92 5.27
C LEU A 2 -8.12 -7.16 4.49
N VAL A 3 -6.90 -7.70 4.42
CA VAL A 3 -5.82 -7.19 3.57
C VAL A 3 -5.53 -8.20 2.48
N GLY A 4 -5.53 -7.76 1.25
CA GLY A 4 -5.36 -8.62 0.09
C GLY A 4 -4.25 -8.19 -0.86
N GLY A 5 -3.62 -9.16 -1.51
CA GLY A 5 -2.57 -8.96 -2.49
C GLY A 5 -1.33 -9.81 -2.23
N ASN A 6 -0.26 -9.48 -2.94
CA ASN A 6 1.03 -10.19 -2.89
C ASN A 6 1.92 -9.75 -1.71
N SER A 7 3.24 -9.79 -1.89
CA SER A 7 4.22 -9.34 -0.88
C SER A 7 4.03 -7.90 -0.40
N GLN A 8 3.49 -7.02 -1.25
CA GLN A 8 3.15 -5.63 -0.87
C GLN A 8 2.01 -5.61 0.17
N ALA A 9 1.07 -6.55 0.11
CA ALA A 9 0.00 -6.65 1.10
C ALA A 9 0.53 -7.15 2.46
N ARG A 10 1.49 -8.08 2.46
CA ARG A 10 2.19 -8.47 3.69
C ARG A 10 2.94 -7.30 4.31
N ASP A 11 3.58 -6.50 3.47
CA ASP A 11 4.30 -5.31 3.89
C ASP A 11 3.36 -4.26 4.49
N LEU A 12 2.19 -4.05 3.87
CA LEU A 12 1.13 -3.21 4.42
C LEU A 12 0.61 -3.74 5.77
N ALA A 13 0.38 -5.04 5.88
CA ALA A 13 -0.05 -5.65 7.13
C ALA A 13 0.98 -5.43 8.25
N ASN A 14 2.27 -5.61 7.95
CA ASN A 14 3.35 -5.32 8.90
C ASN A 14 3.36 -3.83 9.30
N THR A 15 3.15 -2.92 8.35
CA THR A 15 3.05 -1.47 8.60
C THR A 15 1.92 -1.15 9.59
N LEU A 16 0.77 -1.77 9.42
CA LEU A 16 -0.39 -1.57 10.30
C LEU A 16 -0.21 -2.23 11.67
N LEU A 17 0.53 -3.35 11.75
CA LEU A 17 0.89 -4.01 13.01
C LEU A 17 1.88 -3.17 13.83
N GLU A 18 2.93 -2.64 13.21
CA GLU A 18 3.94 -1.81 13.89
C GLU A 18 3.36 -0.50 14.43
N GLY A 19 2.22 -0.03 13.92
CA GLY A 19 1.51 1.16 14.38
C GLY A 19 0.31 0.87 15.29
N ASP A 20 0.19 -0.34 15.82
CA ASP A 20 -0.93 -0.77 16.68
C ASP A 20 -2.34 -0.60 16.05
N TYR A 21 -2.42 -0.29 14.75
CA TYR A 21 -3.70 -0.12 14.06
C TYR A 21 -4.57 -1.38 14.10
N LEU A 22 -3.94 -2.55 14.17
CA LEU A 22 -4.60 -3.85 14.23
C LEU A 22 -4.88 -4.35 15.66
N ALA A 23 -4.39 -3.68 16.69
CA ALA A 23 -4.41 -4.17 18.09
C ALA A 23 -5.82 -4.58 18.58
N ASN A 24 -6.86 -3.89 18.10
CA ASN A 24 -8.25 -4.14 18.48
C ASN A 24 -9.14 -4.52 17.28
N ARG A 25 -8.57 -5.07 16.22
CA ARG A 25 -9.28 -5.42 14.98
C ARG A 25 -9.11 -6.89 14.66
N ASN A 26 -10.20 -7.56 14.31
CA ASN A 26 -10.12 -8.85 13.65
C ASN A 26 -9.51 -8.66 12.25
N PHE A 27 -8.40 -9.33 12.00
CA PHE A 27 -7.62 -9.20 10.78
C PHE A 27 -7.51 -10.54 10.05
N ALA A 28 -7.66 -10.50 8.73
CA ALA A 28 -7.38 -11.61 7.84
C ALA A 28 -6.54 -11.15 6.65
N TYR A 29 -5.77 -12.07 6.09
CA TYR A 29 -4.96 -11.84 4.90
C TYR A 29 -5.33 -12.83 3.79
N SER A 30 -5.41 -12.37 2.53
CA SER A 30 -5.68 -13.21 1.36
C SER A 30 -4.80 -12.83 0.18
N GLU A 31 -4.01 -13.78 -0.33
CA GLU A 31 -3.24 -13.61 -1.57
C GLU A 31 -4.13 -13.61 -2.83
N LYS A 32 -5.36 -14.12 -2.73
CA LYS A 32 -6.30 -14.23 -3.85
C LYS A 32 -7.01 -12.93 -4.22
N LEU A 33 -6.83 -11.88 -3.44
CA LEU A 33 -7.32 -10.54 -3.80
C LEU A 33 -6.39 -9.79 -4.75
N GLY A 34 -5.55 -10.49 -5.51
CA GLY A 34 -4.71 -9.88 -6.55
C GLY A 34 -5.54 -9.01 -7.50
N ALA A 35 -5.02 -7.84 -7.80
CA ALA A 35 -5.82 -6.77 -8.38
C ALA A 35 -6.38 -7.03 -9.79
N CYS A 36 -5.78 -7.91 -10.57
CA CYS A 36 -6.20 -8.16 -11.96
C CYS A 36 -6.55 -9.62 -12.25
N ASP A 37 -6.83 -10.38 -11.21
CA ASP A 37 -7.36 -11.71 -11.37
C ASP A 37 -8.84 -11.63 -11.78
N THR A 38 -9.22 -12.36 -12.83
CA THR A 38 -10.60 -12.47 -13.33
C THR A 38 -11.44 -13.47 -12.54
N THR A 39 -10.87 -14.13 -11.52
CA THR A 39 -11.61 -15.09 -10.70
C THR A 39 -12.82 -14.43 -10.05
N ASP A 40 -13.95 -15.11 -10.15
CA ASP A 40 -15.17 -14.70 -9.43
C ASP A 40 -14.97 -14.87 -7.92
N LEU A 41 -14.88 -13.75 -7.20
CA LEU A 41 -14.68 -13.73 -5.75
C LEU A 41 -15.81 -14.43 -4.98
N ALA A 42 -17.02 -14.48 -5.53
CA ALA A 42 -18.15 -15.13 -4.88
C ALA A 42 -18.01 -16.66 -4.86
N SER A 43 -17.25 -17.22 -5.81
CA SER A 43 -16.98 -18.66 -5.90
C SER A 43 -15.81 -19.14 -5.05
N LEU A 44 -15.03 -18.21 -4.50
CA LEU A 44 -13.86 -18.56 -3.68
C LEU A 44 -14.28 -19.10 -2.31
N PRO A 45 -13.51 -20.05 -1.73
CA PRO A 45 -13.72 -20.49 -0.35
C PRO A 45 -13.70 -19.33 0.66
N GLU A 46 -12.93 -18.28 0.37
CA GLU A 46 -12.79 -17.08 1.18
C GLU A 46 -13.93 -16.08 1.04
N ALA A 47 -14.96 -16.36 0.23
CA ALA A 47 -16.08 -15.43 -0.01
C ALA A 47 -16.77 -14.95 1.29
N ALA A 48 -16.79 -15.80 2.32
CA ALA A 48 -17.32 -15.43 3.65
C ALA A 48 -16.50 -14.31 4.31
N LEU A 49 -15.16 -14.32 4.15
CA LEU A 49 -14.28 -13.27 4.69
C LEU A 49 -14.56 -11.93 4.01
N PHE A 50 -14.78 -11.91 2.70
CA PHE A 50 -15.12 -10.67 1.97
C PHE A 50 -16.45 -10.09 2.44
N ARG A 51 -17.46 -10.95 2.65
CA ARG A 51 -18.80 -10.53 3.11
C ARG A 51 -18.80 -10.02 4.55
N SER A 52 -17.97 -10.57 5.42
CA SER A 52 -17.91 -10.21 6.83
C SER A 52 -16.95 -9.05 7.14
N ALA A 53 -16.11 -8.65 6.19
CA ALA A 53 -15.20 -7.53 6.38
C ALA A 53 -15.98 -6.20 6.48
N ASP A 54 -15.50 -5.31 7.33
CA ASP A 54 -15.89 -3.89 7.42
C ASP A 54 -14.97 -2.99 6.60
N LEU A 55 -13.74 -3.45 6.36
CA LEU A 55 -12.71 -2.77 5.59
C LEU A 55 -11.91 -3.79 4.79
N ILE A 56 -11.71 -3.52 3.50
CA ILE A 56 -10.88 -4.31 2.60
C ILE A 56 -9.78 -3.42 2.01
N LEU A 57 -8.53 -3.74 2.29
CA LEU A 57 -7.36 -3.10 1.72
C LEU A 57 -6.74 -4.02 0.66
N ILE A 58 -6.56 -3.52 -0.55
CA ILE A 58 -5.98 -4.30 -1.65
C ILE A 58 -4.74 -3.60 -2.18
N THR A 59 -3.58 -4.21 -2.06
CA THR A 59 -2.36 -3.65 -2.63
C THR A 59 -2.28 -3.89 -4.13
N ILE A 60 -1.83 -2.85 -4.84
CA ILE A 60 -1.69 -2.87 -6.28
C ILE A 60 -0.20 -2.84 -6.61
N HIS A 61 0.32 -3.88 -7.26
CA HIS A 61 1.71 -3.88 -7.71
C HIS A 61 1.86 -3.39 -9.16
N VAL A 62 1.08 -3.92 -10.08
CA VAL A 62 1.23 -3.60 -11.53
C VAL A 62 -0.09 -3.35 -12.27
N PRO A 63 -1.28 -3.50 -11.71
CA PRO A 63 -2.49 -3.45 -12.52
C PRO A 63 -2.80 -2.08 -13.09
N GLY A 64 -3.45 -2.09 -14.23
CA GLY A 64 -4.02 -0.89 -14.83
C GLY A 64 -5.35 -0.50 -14.14
N PRO A 65 -5.83 0.72 -14.36
CA PRO A 65 -7.08 1.20 -13.73
C PRO A 65 -8.30 0.39 -14.13
N ASP A 66 -8.31 -0.18 -15.32
CA ASP A 66 -9.48 -0.90 -15.83
C ASP A 66 -9.74 -2.20 -15.05
N CYS A 67 -8.69 -3.01 -14.81
CA CYS A 67 -8.84 -4.21 -14.02
C CYS A 67 -9.10 -3.91 -12.53
N THR A 68 -8.54 -2.84 -11.99
CA THR A 68 -8.82 -2.40 -10.62
C THR A 68 -10.26 -1.92 -10.48
N GLY A 69 -10.79 -1.20 -11.48
CA GLY A 69 -12.17 -0.79 -11.54
C GLY A 69 -13.13 -1.99 -11.58
N ALA A 70 -12.84 -2.98 -12.42
CA ALA A 70 -13.62 -4.22 -12.51
C ALA A 70 -13.61 -4.99 -11.17
N LYS A 71 -12.46 -5.06 -10.49
CA LYS A 71 -12.35 -5.68 -9.18
C LYS A 71 -13.15 -4.92 -8.12
N LEU A 72 -13.14 -3.60 -8.14
CA LEU A 72 -13.94 -2.76 -7.25
C LEU A 72 -15.45 -3.05 -7.42
N GLU A 73 -15.93 -3.12 -8.65
CA GLU A 73 -17.33 -3.44 -8.94
C GLU A 73 -17.73 -4.85 -8.48
N GLN A 74 -16.83 -5.82 -8.65
CA GLN A 74 -17.04 -7.17 -8.17
C GLN A 74 -17.15 -7.21 -6.63
N LEU A 75 -16.27 -6.52 -5.92
CA LEU A 75 -16.30 -6.43 -4.46
C LEU A 75 -17.54 -5.70 -3.95
N ARG A 76 -17.94 -4.60 -4.56
CA ARG A 76 -19.16 -3.86 -4.19
C ARG A 76 -20.45 -4.68 -4.30
N ARG A 77 -20.48 -5.67 -5.18
CA ARG A 77 -21.62 -6.64 -5.27
C ARG A 77 -21.58 -7.68 -4.16
N LEU A 78 -20.39 -7.97 -3.64
CA LEU A 78 -20.17 -9.03 -2.66
C LEU A 78 -20.25 -8.55 -1.21
N THR A 79 -19.87 -7.31 -0.94
CA THR A 79 -19.74 -6.78 0.43
C THR A 79 -20.18 -5.31 0.53
N LYS A 80 -20.49 -4.90 1.75
CA LYS A 80 -20.72 -3.49 2.12
C LYS A 80 -19.48 -2.83 2.76
N ALA A 81 -18.35 -3.53 2.78
CA ALA A 81 -17.11 -3.03 3.35
C ALA A 81 -16.63 -1.75 2.65
N ASP A 82 -15.92 -0.91 3.36
CA ASP A 82 -15.07 0.11 2.75
C ASP A 82 -13.96 -0.58 1.96
N ILE A 83 -13.75 -0.19 0.70
CA ILE A 83 -12.76 -0.82 -0.17
C ILE A 83 -11.74 0.25 -0.57
N ILE A 84 -10.48 0.03 -0.18
CA ILE A 84 -9.37 0.92 -0.47
C ILE A 84 -8.27 0.16 -1.21
N PHE A 85 -7.97 0.60 -2.41
CA PHE A 85 -6.78 0.15 -3.15
C PHE A 85 -5.56 0.95 -2.68
N VAL A 86 -4.50 0.24 -2.33
CA VAL A 86 -3.26 0.84 -1.86
C VAL A 86 -2.23 0.79 -2.98
N GLY A 87 -1.82 1.94 -3.43
CA GLY A 87 -0.85 2.10 -4.52
C GLY A 87 0.55 1.63 -4.14
N PRO A 88 1.38 1.31 -5.14
CA PRO A 88 2.75 0.90 -4.90
C PRO A 88 3.57 2.06 -4.32
N LYS A 89 4.57 1.70 -3.53
CA LYS A 89 5.72 2.53 -3.18
C LYS A 89 6.94 2.04 -3.95
N ASN A 90 7.91 2.91 -4.17
CA ASN A 90 9.13 2.52 -4.87
C ASN A 90 10.32 3.39 -4.44
N PHE A 91 11.44 2.72 -4.15
CA PHE A 91 12.71 3.31 -3.71
C PHE A 91 13.76 3.29 -4.82
N GLY A 92 13.36 3.54 -6.07
CA GLY A 92 14.25 3.66 -7.22
C GLY A 92 14.75 2.32 -7.79
N TRP A 93 15.87 2.38 -8.52
CA TRP A 93 16.43 1.23 -9.20
C TRP A 93 17.31 0.35 -8.32
N ASN A 94 18.06 0.98 -7.40
CA ASN A 94 19.10 0.30 -6.63
C ASN A 94 19.32 1.01 -5.29
N MET A 95 19.17 0.27 -4.20
CA MET A 95 19.38 0.78 -2.84
C MET A 95 20.85 0.67 -2.37
N ASN A 96 21.70 -0.08 -3.08
CA ASN A 96 23.09 -0.31 -2.67
C ASN A 96 23.92 0.99 -2.46
N PRO A 97 23.78 2.04 -3.30
CA PRO A 97 24.50 3.28 -3.06
C PRO A 97 24.17 3.96 -1.73
N LEU A 98 22.98 3.73 -1.19
CA LEU A 98 22.53 4.35 0.06
C LEU A 98 23.35 3.89 1.28
N GLY A 99 23.93 2.69 1.22
CA GLY A 99 24.84 2.23 2.28
C GLY A 99 26.08 3.10 2.46
N ARG A 100 26.42 3.92 1.47
CA ARG A 100 27.59 4.84 1.50
C ARG A 100 27.23 6.26 1.92
N VAL A 101 25.96 6.58 2.13
CA VAL A 101 25.50 7.91 2.56
C VAL A 101 25.98 8.16 3.99
N ALA A 102 26.68 9.27 4.19
CA ALA A 102 27.16 9.67 5.50
C ALA A 102 25.97 9.90 6.47
N MET A 103 26.12 9.57 7.73
CA MET A 103 25.05 9.70 8.74
C MET A 103 24.44 11.10 8.78
N ALA A 104 25.26 12.14 8.65
CA ALA A 104 24.81 13.53 8.66
C ALA A 104 23.86 13.89 7.48
N ASP A 105 23.92 13.14 6.39
CA ASP A 105 23.15 13.40 5.17
C ASP A 105 21.91 12.50 5.03
N ARG A 106 21.84 11.43 5.83
CA ARG A 106 20.74 10.43 5.71
C ARG A 106 19.37 11.04 5.86
N GLY A 107 19.15 11.90 6.84
CA GLY A 107 17.86 12.53 7.08
C GLY A 107 17.35 13.45 5.94
N LYS A 108 18.22 13.80 4.97
CA LYS A 108 17.89 14.63 3.81
C LYS A 108 17.86 13.83 2.51
N THR A 109 18.26 12.55 2.56
CA THR A 109 18.38 11.72 1.37
C THR A 109 17.00 11.27 0.88
N LEU A 110 16.66 11.68 -0.32
CA LEU A 110 15.48 11.24 -1.04
C LEU A 110 15.91 10.31 -2.19
N VAL A 111 15.04 9.36 -2.53
CA VAL A 111 15.20 8.48 -3.69
C VAL A 111 14.07 8.70 -4.67
N ASP A 112 14.42 8.83 -5.95
CA ASP A 112 13.44 8.96 -7.04
C ASP A 112 12.79 7.60 -7.30
N ALA A 113 11.47 7.56 -7.30
CA ALA A 113 10.74 6.40 -7.76
C ALA A 113 10.89 6.21 -9.28
N LEU A 114 10.71 4.98 -9.73
CA LEU A 114 10.70 4.69 -11.16
C LEU A 114 9.56 5.45 -11.85
N PRO A 115 9.81 6.10 -13.00
CA PRO A 115 8.81 6.93 -13.68
C PRO A 115 7.48 6.22 -13.97
N PHE A 116 7.52 4.93 -14.32
CA PHE A 116 6.31 4.17 -14.59
C PHE A 116 5.45 3.93 -13.32
N ILE A 117 6.05 3.91 -12.13
CA ILE A 117 5.33 3.80 -10.85
C ILE A 117 4.57 5.09 -10.56
N THR A 118 5.24 6.24 -10.70
CA THR A 118 4.62 7.55 -10.45
C THR A 118 3.50 7.84 -11.46
N GLN A 119 3.72 7.55 -12.75
CA GLN A 119 2.70 7.68 -13.79
C GLN A 119 1.48 6.80 -13.50
N ARG A 120 1.70 5.59 -13.01
CA ARG A 120 0.63 4.67 -12.65
C ARG A 120 -0.17 5.15 -11.43
N ASN A 121 0.52 5.60 -10.38
CA ASN A 121 -0.14 6.20 -9.22
C ASN A 121 -1.02 7.40 -9.61
N ASP A 122 -0.49 8.29 -10.46
CA ASP A 122 -1.25 9.42 -10.98
C ASP A 122 -2.48 8.97 -11.79
N LEU A 123 -2.35 7.91 -12.58
CA LEU A 123 -3.46 7.36 -13.36
C LEU A 123 -4.53 6.75 -12.44
N MET A 124 -4.13 5.97 -11.43
CA MET A 124 -5.04 5.35 -10.47
C MET A 124 -5.79 6.41 -9.65
N ALA A 125 -5.09 7.43 -9.17
CA ALA A 125 -5.68 8.54 -8.41
C ALA A 125 -6.73 9.32 -9.22
N ARG A 126 -6.59 9.38 -10.55
CA ARG A 126 -7.58 10.04 -11.44
C ARG A 126 -8.76 9.16 -11.83
N LYS A 127 -8.54 7.84 -11.95
CA LYS A 127 -9.52 6.91 -12.51
C LYS A 127 -10.39 6.23 -11.46
N LEU A 128 -9.86 6.01 -10.27
CA LEU A 128 -10.63 5.38 -9.20
C LEU A 128 -11.55 6.40 -8.51
N PRO A 129 -12.71 5.98 -8.00
CA PRO A 129 -13.61 6.82 -7.24
C PRO A 129 -12.91 7.43 -6.00
N ARG A 130 -13.33 8.62 -5.61
CA ARG A 130 -12.84 9.23 -4.36
C ARG A 130 -13.08 8.29 -3.18
N GLY A 131 -12.15 8.27 -2.25
CA GLY A 131 -12.21 7.40 -1.06
C GLY A 131 -11.78 5.96 -1.29
N THR A 132 -11.47 5.55 -2.54
CA THR A 132 -11.10 4.15 -2.84
C THR A 132 -9.63 3.94 -3.20
N TYR A 133 -8.81 4.98 -3.13
CA TYR A 133 -7.38 4.87 -3.47
C TYR A 133 -6.48 5.61 -2.48
N LEU A 134 -5.49 4.90 -1.95
CA LEU A 134 -4.44 5.41 -1.10
C LEU A 134 -3.13 5.42 -1.88
N ASP A 135 -2.60 6.60 -2.17
CA ASP A 135 -1.34 6.80 -2.88
C ASP A 135 -0.18 6.88 -1.88
N LEU A 136 0.54 5.77 -1.72
CA LEU A 136 1.67 5.69 -0.78
C LEU A 136 2.82 6.64 -1.15
N MET A 137 3.04 6.92 -2.45
CA MET A 137 4.10 7.84 -2.87
C MET A 137 3.81 9.27 -2.43
N ARG A 138 2.54 9.72 -2.57
CA ARG A 138 2.12 11.06 -2.12
C ARG A 138 2.02 11.17 -0.61
N LEU A 139 1.63 10.09 0.04
CA LEU A 139 1.47 10.07 1.49
C LEU A 139 2.80 10.14 2.23
N LEU A 140 3.80 9.39 1.75
CA LEU A 140 5.08 9.19 2.45
C LEU A 140 6.21 10.07 1.93
N GLY A 141 6.06 10.65 0.75
CA GLY A 141 7.06 11.49 0.10
C GLY A 141 6.63 12.95 -0.04
N PRO A 142 7.57 13.86 -0.28
CA PRO A 142 7.29 15.30 -0.33
C PRO A 142 6.50 15.73 -1.57
N ASP A 143 6.55 14.95 -2.65
CA ASP A 143 6.04 15.37 -3.96
C ASP A 143 5.33 14.23 -4.75
N GLY A 144 5.15 13.06 -4.14
CA GLY A 144 4.58 11.89 -4.80
C GLY A 144 5.50 11.19 -5.82
N ARG A 145 6.76 11.61 -5.91
CA ARG A 145 7.75 11.09 -6.85
C ARG A 145 8.99 10.56 -6.15
N ARG A 146 9.29 11.07 -4.97
CA ARG A 146 10.45 10.72 -4.15
C ARG A 146 10.01 10.25 -2.78
N LEU A 147 10.77 9.32 -2.23
CA LEU A 147 10.61 8.86 -0.85
C LEU A 147 11.85 9.14 -0.03
N PRO A 148 11.73 9.41 1.28
CA PRO A 148 12.89 9.38 2.18
C PRO A 148 13.55 8.01 2.12
N ALA A 149 14.87 7.99 2.06
CA ALA A 149 15.63 6.75 2.07
C ALA A 149 15.83 6.20 3.49
N PHE A 150 15.80 7.09 4.49
CA PHE A 150 16.08 6.81 5.89
C PHE A 150 15.06 7.48 6.80
N ASP A 151 14.88 6.92 7.99
CA ASP A 151 14.15 7.57 9.09
C ASP A 151 15.00 8.68 9.75
N ALA A 152 14.45 9.34 10.76
CA ALA A 152 15.14 10.37 11.52
C ALA A 152 16.38 9.85 12.28
N GLY A 153 16.45 8.56 12.59
CA GLY A 153 17.59 7.89 13.21
C GLY A 153 18.67 7.45 12.21
N GLY A 154 18.44 7.68 10.90
CA GLY A 154 19.36 7.27 9.84
C GLY A 154 19.24 5.78 9.47
N ASN A 155 18.16 5.10 9.87
CA ASN A 155 17.92 3.72 9.50
C ASN A 155 17.26 3.65 8.12
N PRO A 156 17.64 2.70 7.25
CA PRO A 156 17.07 2.58 5.92
C PRO A 156 15.59 2.19 5.98
N LEU A 157 14.74 2.88 5.22
CA LEU A 157 13.30 2.61 5.17
C LEU A 157 12.94 1.42 4.29
N SER A 158 13.80 1.06 3.34
CA SER A 158 13.60 -0.10 2.48
C SER A 158 14.83 -0.98 2.43
N GLN A 159 14.63 -2.28 2.27
CA GLN A 159 15.69 -3.26 2.06
C GLN A 159 15.99 -3.52 0.59
N ASP A 160 15.04 -3.18 -0.27
CA ASP A 160 15.13 -3.32 -1.73
C ASP A 160 14.42 -2.12 -2.40
N ARG A 161 13.74 -2.33 -3.51
CA ARG A 161 13.00 -1.26 -4.21
C ARG A 161 11.57 -1.08 -3.73
N GLU A 162 11.00 -2.05 -3.04
CA GLU A 162 9.55 -2.18 -2.91
C GLU A 162 9.08 -2.55 -1.50
N HIS A 163 9.97 -3.15 -0.67
CA HIS A 163 9.59 -3.64 0.65
C HIS A 163 10.21 -2.78 1.75
N PHE A 164 9.41 -2.48 2.75
CA PHE A 164 9.89 -1.79 3.93
C PHE A 164 10.81 -2.68 4.77
N THR A 165 11.81 -2.06 5.40
CA THR A 165 12.40 -2.59 6.63
C THR A 165 11.41 -2.43 7.78
N LYS A 166 11.75 -2.96 8.97
CA LYS A 166 10.99 -2.64 10.19
C LYS A 166 10.89 -1.12 10.42
N TYR A 167 11.98 -0.38 10.20
CA TYR A 167 12.01 1.08 10.35
C TYR A 167 11.08 1.77 9.34
N GLY A 168 11.04 1.26 8.11
CA GLY A 168 10.10 1.75 7.10
C GLY A 168 8.65 1.47 7.46
N ALA A 169 8.35 0.30 8.00
CA ALA A 169 7.01 -0.04 8.48
C ALA A 169 6.57 0.89 9.62
N VAL A 170 7.44 1.13 10.62
CA VAL A 170 7.19 2.08 11.72
C VAL A 170 7.00 3.51 11.18
N PHE A 171 7.88 3.96 10.28
CA PHE A 171 7.78 5.30 9.65
C PHE A 171 6.43 5.50 8.94
N ALA A 172 5.96 4.51 8.21
CA ALA A 172 4.74 4.58 7.42
C ALA A 172 3.46 4.33 8.24
N SER A 173 3.57 3.71 9.42
CA SER A 173 2.42 3.18 10.17
C SER A 173 1.36 4.23 10.48
N LYS A 174 1.73 5.32 11.14
CA LYS A 174 0.77 6.37 11.52
C LYS A 174 0.21 7.09 10.29
N PRO A 175 1.00 7.58 9.31
CA PRO A 175 0.45 8.19 8.11
C PRO A 175 -0.54 7.29 7.38
N VAL A 176 -0.22 5.99 7.22
CA VAL A 176 -1.10 5.04 6.53
C VAL A 176 -2.40 4.82 7.30
N ALA A 177 -2.33 4.64 8.62
CA ALA A 177 -3.51 4.48 9.46
C ALA A 177 -4.43 5.71 9.41
N ASP A 178 -3.87 6.90 9.58
CA ASP A 178 -4.62 8.17 9.53
C ASP A 178 -5.30 8.36 8.15
N GLU A 179 -4.60 8.03 7.06
CA GLU A 179 -5.15 8.15 5.72
C GLU A 179 -6.26 7.13 5.45
N ILE A 180 -6.13 5.89 5.92
CA ILE A 180 -7.20 4.89 5.85
C ILE A 180 -8.46 5.42 6.55
N GLU A 181 -8.35 5.94 7.77
CA GLU A 181 -9.50 6.47 8.50
C GLU A 181 -10.08 7.72 7.84
N ARG A 182 -9.27 8.55 7.18
CA ARG A 182 -9.73 9.69 6.40
C ARG A 182 -10.54 9.26 5.16
N LEU A 183 -10.10 8.20 4.48
CA LEU A 183 -10.78 7.69 3.26
C LEU A 183 -12.11 6.99 3.58
N ARG A 184 -12.31 6.52 4.80
CA ARG A 184 -13.55 5.87 5.27
C ARG A 184 -14.66 6.85 5.70
N ARG A 185 -14.36 8.12 5.80
CA ARG A 185 -15.33 9.20 6.13
C ARG A 185 -16.02 9.76 4.89
#